data_5e37c74938da4e1763b001d9367b305f
#
_entry.id   5e37c74938da4e1763b001d9367b305f
#
_cell.length_a   1.000
_cell.length_b   1.000
_cell.length_c   1.000
_cell.angle_alpha   90.00
_cell.angle_beta   90.00
_cell.angle_gamma   90.00
#
_symmetry.space_group_name_H-M   'P 1'
#
loop_
_entity.id
_entity.type
_entity.pdbx_description
1 polymer ?
#
loop_
_entity_poly.entity_id
_entity_poly.type
_entity_poly.pdbx_seq_one_letter_code
_entity_poly.pdbx_strand_id
1 'polypeptide(L)'
;MTRRIRALYYIFKSDFVRELADLKHYSFNYVVGIINQSILCYLLIDAFSKKGETFATLIGKFFIWYVGRDLITEMASSINEEKHFGTLEYIYLNVHKLESYLLVKSLSTALWSVLFFAVISGILFMYTSLDYHVALGNMQPRDIAVIVFALVACLGYGYFFAGLSLIFRKVSSFVSIFGYLILFAQFISVDSKYSVLTFLVPGAWDKYQVPLNVTAGVSLLFLLAGWLSFSVSLKLSTKGGTFWRA
;
A
#
# COMPACT_ATOMS: atom_id res chain seq x y z
N MET A 1 17.63 -2.24 24.53
CA MET A 1 16.84 -2.61 23.34
C MET A 1 16.50 -4.09 23.44
N THR A 2 15.22 -4.45 23.51
CA THR A 2 14.81 -5.86 23.70
C THR A 2 15.23 -6.71 22.48
N ARG A 3 15.53 -7.99 22.70
CA ARG A 3 15.95 -8.93 21.64
C ARG A 3 15.02 -8.91 20.41
N ARG A 4 13.71 -8.67 20.65
CA ARG A 4 12.67 -8.55 19.62
C ARG A 4 12.86 -7.33 18.71
N ILE A 5 13.07 -6.14 19.27
CA ILE A 5 13.26 -4.91 18.50
C ILE A 5 14.51 -5.02 17.62
N ARG A 6 15.55 -5.66 18.14
CA ARG A 6 16.78 -5.91 17.38
C ARG A 6 16.52 -6.84 16.18
N ALA A 7 15.76 -7.91 16.36
CA ALA A 7 15.39 -8.82 15.26
C ALA A 7 14.58 -8.10 14.16
N LEU A 8 13.57 -7.32 14.53
CA LEU A 8 12.78 -6.53 13.57
C LEU A 8 13.61 -5.48 12.82
N TYR A 9 14.55 -4.84 13.52
CA TYR A 9 15.49 -3.92 12.88
C TYR A 9 16.41 -4.61 11.87
N TYR A 10 16.90 -5.82 12.15
CA TYR A 10 17.71 -6.57 11.20
C TYR A 10 16.91 -7.03 9.99
N ILE A 11 15.64 -7.41 10.16
CA ILE A 11 14.73 -7.75 9.06
C ILE A 11 14.56 -6.53 8.15
N PHE A 12 14.21 -5.38 8.73
CA PHE A 12 14.07 -4.13 7.98
C PHE A 12 15.34 -3.76 7.22
N LYS A 13 16.49 -3.78 7.90
CA LYS A 13 17.79 -3.47 7.29
C LYS A 13 18.13 -4.43 6.16
N SER A 14 17.93 -5.73 6.36
CA SER A 14 18.20 -6.76 5.35
C SER A 14 17.33 -6.57 4.11
N ASP A 15 16.04 -6.31 4.32
CA ASP A 15 15.09 -6.10 3.24
C ASP A 15 15.41 -4.82 2.45
N PHE A 16 15.70 -3.73 3.17
CA PHE A 16 16.11 -2.46 2.56
C PHE A 16 17.39 -2.58 1.73
N VAL A 17 18.40 -3.32 2.22
CA VAL A 17 19.65 -3.57 1.49
C VAL A 17 19.43 -4.46 0.28
N ARG A 18 18.52 -5.45 0.39
CA ARG A 18 18.12 -6.31 -0.74
C ARG A 18 17.51 -5.49 -1.86
N GLU A 19 16.55 -4.63 -1.55
CA GLU A 19 15.92 -3.72 -2.52
C GLU A 19 16.96 -2.80 -3.21
N LEU A 20 17.95 -2.31 -2.44
CA LEU A 20 19.04 -1.52 -3.02
C LEU A 20 19.91 -2.34 -3.98
N ALA A 21 20.19 -3.59 -3.66
CA ALA A 21 20.91 -4.49 -4.54
C ALA A 21 20.12 -4.82 -5.81
N ASP A 22 18.81 -5.07 -5.67
CA ASP A 22 17.90 -5.32 -6.77
C ASP A 22 17.80 -4.11 -7.71
N LEU A 23 17.74 -2.90 -7.17
CA LEU A 23 17.77 -1.66 -7.96
C LEU A 23 19.07 -1.56 -8.79
N LYS A 24 20.19 -1.98 -8.24
CA LYS A 24 21.48 -1.99 -8.97
C LYS A 24 21.50 -3.05 -10.08
N HIS A 25 20.98 -4.25 -9.81
CA HIS A 25 21.01 -5.37 -10.76
C HIS A 25 19.93 -5.25 -11.83
N TYR A 26 18.76 -4.72 -11.49
CA TYR A 26 17.59 -4.62 -12.36
C TYR A 26 17.23 -3.16 -12.68
N SER A 27 18.22 -2.27 -12.72
CA SER A 27 18.04 -0.82 -12.93
C SER A 27 17.19 -0.49 -14.16
N PHE A 28 17.35 -1.25 -15.25
CA PHE A 28 16.54 -1.08 -16.46
C PHE A 28 15.03 -1.30 -16.20
N ASN A 29 14.67 -2.35 -15.46
CA ASN A 29 13.28 -2.64 -15.12
C ASN A 29 12.67 -1.54 -14.24
N TYR A 30 13.44 -1.00 -13.30
CA TYR A 30 13.00 0.11 -12.45
C TYR A 30 12.78 1.38 -13.28
N VAL A 31 13.70 1.71 -14.20
CA VAL A 31 13.55 2.87 -15.10
C VAL A 31 12.30 2.73 -15.97
N VAL A 32 12.08 1.57 -16.59
CA VAL A 32 10.88 1.30 -17.39
C VAL A 32 9.61 1.39 -16.52
N GLY A 33 9.66 0.86 -15.29
CA GLY A 33 8.57 0.98 -14.32
C GLY A 33 8.23 2.43 -13.97
N ILE A 34 9.24 3.25 -13.68
CA ILE A 34 9.07 4.68 -13.39
C ILE A 34 8.45 5.41 -14.59
N ILE A 35 8.94 5.17 -15.81
CA ILE A 35 8.41 5.78 -17.03
C ILE A 35 6.94 5.39 -17.21
N ASN A 36 6.62 4.11 -17.10
CA ASN A 36 5.25 3.61 -17.26
C ASN A 36 4.29 4.24 -16.21
N GLN A 37 4.71 4.31 -14.95
CA GLN A 37 3.93 4.95 -13.90
C GLN A 37 3.80 6.47 -14.09
N SER A 38 4.83 7.13 -14.61
CA SER A 38 4.80 8.56 -14.94
C SER A 38 3.80 8.84 -16.06
N ILE A 39 3.77 8.01 -17.10
CA ILE A 39 2.80 8.13 -18.21
C ILE A 39 1.38 7.93 -17.68
N LEU A 40 1.15 6.88 -16.87
CA LEU A 40 -0.17 6.61 -16.29
C LEU A 40 -0.64 7.78 -15.42
N CYS A 41 0.23 8.30 -14.56
CA CYS A 41 -0.07 9.44 -13.71
C CYS A 41 -0.40 10.69 -14.53
N TYR A 42 0.39 10.98 -15.57
CA TYR A 42 0.16 12.11 -16.48
C TYR A 42 -1.21 12.01 -17.17
N LEU A 43 -1.55 10.84 -17.73
CA LEU A 43 -2.83 10.62 -18.39
C LEU A 43 -4.02 10.79 -17.45
N LEU A 44 -3.91 10.32 -16.21
CA LEU A 44 -4.95 10.49 -15.20
C LEU A 44 -5.07 11.96 -14.80
N ILE A 45 -3.96 12.66 -14.57
CA ILE A 45 -3.97 14.08 -14.24
C ILE A 45 -4.60 14.90 -15.38
N ASP A 46 -4.20 14.67 -16.64
CA ASP A 46 -4.77 15.39 -17.79
C ASP A 46 -6.29 15.12 -17.93
N ALA A 47 -6.72 13.88 -17.76
CA ALA A 47 -8.13 13.50 -17.86
C ALA A 47 -9.01 14.13 -16.77
N PHE A 48 -8.50 14.22 -15.52
CA PHE A 48 -9.30 14.69 -14.39
C PHE A 48 -9.10 16.17 -14.04
N SER A 49 -7.98 16.79 -14.42
CA SER A 49 -7.83 18.24 -14.33
C SER A 49 -8.88 18.98 -15.16
N LYS A 50 -9.25 18.44 -16.31
CA LYS A 50 -10.33 18.95 -17.16
C LYS A 50 -11.71 18.89 -16.49
N LYS A 51 -11.87 18.12 -15.42
CA LYS A 51 -13.09 18.03 -14.59
C LYS A 51 -13.09 18.98 -13.39
N GLY A 52 -12.09 19.86 -13.27
CA GLY A 52 -12.00 20.87 -12.22
C GLY A 52 -11.35 20.39 -10.92
N GLU A 53 -10.76 19.18 -10.89
CA GLU A 53 -9.96 18.74 -9.73
C GLU A 53 -8.61 19.45 -9.72
N THR A 54 -8.15 19.84 -8.52
CA THR A 54 -6.84 20.49 -8.38
C THR A 54 -5.71 19.48 -8.56
N PHE A 55 -4.59 19.93 -9.10
CA PHE A 55 -3.42 19.08 -9.30
C PHE A 55 -2.91 18.44 -8.00
N ALA A 56 -2.92 19.19 -6.90
CA ALA A 56 -2.52 18.69 -5.58
C ALA A 56 -3.38 17.50 -5.12
N THR A 57 -4.70 17.61 -5.30
CA THR A 57 -5.63 16.53 -4.97
C THR A 57 -5.38 15.29 -5.82
N LEU A 58 -5.12 15.47 -7.12
CA LEU A 58 -4.86 14.35 -8.04
C LEU A 58 -3.55 13.62 -7.70
N ILE A 59 -2.49 14.37 -7.39
CA ILE A 59 -1.22 13.79 -6.92
C ILE A 59 -1.41 13.03 -5.61
N GLY A 60 -2.15 13.60 -4.65
CA GLY A 60 -2.46 12.94 -3.38
C GLY A 60 -3.20 11.63 -3.56
N LYS A 61 -4.22 11.59 -4.43
CA LYS A 61 -4.95 10.37 -4.79
C LYS A 61 -4.03 9.32 -5.41
N PHE A 62 -3.19 9.74 -6.34
CA PHE A 62 -2.24 8.83 -6.99
C PHE A 62 -1.19 8.31 -6.00
N PHE A 63 -0.72 9.15 -5.07
CA PHE A 63 0.18 8.75 -4.00
C PHE A 63 -0.43 7.65 -3.11
N ILE A 64 -1.67 7.85 -2.65
CA ILE A 64 -2.38 6.87 -1.82
C ILE A 64 -2.52 5.55 -2.57
N TRP A 65 -2.89 5.59 -3.84
CA TRP A 65 -3.00 4.39 -4.64
C TRP A 65 -1.64 3.71 -4.83
N TYR A 66 -0.60 4.46 -5.20
CA TYR A 66 0.71 3.91 -5.53
C TYR A 66 1.34 3.22 -4.31
N VAL A 67 1.47 3.95 -3.20
CA VAL A 67 2.04 3.42 -1.96
C VAL A 67 1.11 2.39 -1.32
N GLY A 68 -0.19 2.64 -1.32
CA GLY A 68 -1.18 1.73 -0.74
C GLY A 68 -1.25 0.39 -1.47
N ARG A 69 -1.19 0.40 -2.81
CA ARG A 69 -1.12 -0.83 -3.61
C ARG A 69 0.11 -1.65 -3.26
N ASP A 70 1.27 -1.00 -3.14
CA ASP A 70 2.52 -1.69 -2.85
C ASP A 70 2.50 -2.27 -1.42
N LEU A 71 1.95 -1.55 -0.44
CA LEU A 71 1.71 -2.08 0.92
C LEU A 71 0.86 -3.36 0.90
N ILE A 72 -0.26 -3.35 0.16
CA ILE A 72 -1.18 -4.49 0.07
C ILE A 72 -0.49 -5.67 -0.63
N THR A 73 0.18 -5.39 -1.75
CA THR A 73 0.83 -6.41 -2.58
C THR A 73 1.98 -7.05 -1.81
N GLU A 74 2.82 -6.27 -1.14
CA GLU A 74 3.96 -6.78 -0.40
C GLU A 74 3.55 -7.73 0.73
N MET A 75 2.53 -7.39 1.51
CA MET A 75 2.05 -8.27 2.57
C MET A 75 1.55 -9.62 2.03
N ALA A 76 0.84 -9.60 0.92
CA ALA A 76 0.31 -10.81 0.30
C ALA A 76 1.39 -11.64 -0.41
N SER A 77 2.31 -10.99 -1.16
CA SER A 77 3.39 -11.66 -1.88
C SER A 77 4.43 -12.25 -0.93
N SER A 78 4.76 -11.54 0.16
CA SER A 78 5.69 -12.05 1.17
C SER A 78 5.28 -13.42 1.72
N ILE A 79 3.99 -13.61 2.01
CA ILE A 79 3.51 -14.92 2.47
C ILE A 79 3.68 -15.99 1.37
N ASN A 80 3.35 -15.65 0.13
CA ASN A 80 3.46 -16.60 -0.98
C ASN A 80 4.92 -16.97 -1.27
N GLU A 81 5.83 -16.00 -1.24
CA GLU A 81 7.26 -16.21 -1.43
C GLU A 81 7.84 -17.12 -0.34
N GLU A 82 7.56 -16.80 0.93
CA GLU A 82 8.06 -17.59 2.06
C GLU A 82 7.49 -19.02 2.06
N LYS A 83 6.23 -19.19 1.61
CA LYS A 83 5.67 -20.53 1.38
C LYS A 83 6.38 -21.25 0.24
N HIS A 84 6.67 -20.57 -0.85
CA HIS A 84 7.33 -21.15 -2.01
C HIS A 84 8.76 -21.61 -1.70
N PHE A 85 9.47 -20.83 -0.89
CA PHE A 85 10.83 -21.18 -0.44
C PHE A 85 10.87 -22.14 0.77
N GLY A 86 9.72 -22.48 1.36
CA GLY A 86 9.65 -23.31 2.56
C GLY A 86 10.21 -22.64 3.82
N THR A 87 10.40 -21.33 3.80
CA THR A 87 11.00 -20.55 4.90
C THR A 87 9.97 -19.99 5.87
N LEU A 88 8.68 -20.07 5.55
CA LEU A 88 7.60 -19.53 6.37
C LEU A 88 7.58 -20.12 7.78
N GLU A 89 7.82 -21.42 7.91
CA GLU A 89 7.91 -22.12 9.19
C GLU A 89 9.05 -21.58 10.05
N TYR A 90 10.22 -21.45 9.45
CA TYR A 90 11.40 -20.92 10.12
C TYR A 90 11.16 -19.49 10.64
N ILE A 91 10.52 -18.64 9.83
CA ILE A 91 10.15 -17.28 10.23
C ILE A 91 9.14 -17.32 11.37
N TYR A 92 8.10 -18.14 11.27
CA TYR A 92 7.08 -18.29 12.30
C TYR A 92 7.67 -18.72 13.67
N LEU A 93 8.62 -19.63 13.66
CA LEU A 93 9.28 -20.12 14.88
C LEU A 93 10.26 -19.08 15.47
N ASN A 94 10.94 -18.31 14.64
CA ASN A 94 12.00 -17.40 15.12
C ASN A 94 11.52 -15.98 15.43
N VAL A 95 10.53 -15.45 14.70
CA VAL A 95 10.08 -14.06 14.85
C VAL A 95 8.96 -13.90 15.87
N HIS A 96 8.42 -14.97 16.41
CA HIS A 96 7.32 -15.02 17.39
C HIS A 96 5.97 -14.44 16.94
N LYS A 97 5.94 -13.49 16.00
CA LYS A 97 4.72 -12.87 15.48
C LYS A 97 4.88 -12.56 14.00
N LEU A 98 4.25 -13.37 13.17
CA LEU A 98 4.27 -13.21 11.73
C LEU A 98 3.67 -11.86 11.28
N GLU A 99 2.71 -11.33 12.06
CA GLU A 99 2.12 -9.99 11.84
C GLU A 99 3.18 -8.88 11.91
N SER A 100 4.09 -8.96 12.88
CA SER A 100 5.16 -7.96 13.02
C SER A 100 6.21 -8.07 11.90
N TYR A 101 6.48 -9.29 11.41
CA TYR A 101 7.34 -9.51 10.25
C TYR A 101 6.75 -8.84 9.01
N LEU A 102 5.47 -9.11 8.70
CA LEU A 102 4.78 -8.52 7.56
C LEU A 102 4.74 -6.99 7.63
N LEU A 103 4.46 -6.44 8.81
CA LEU A 103 4.43 -5.00 9.00
C LEU A 103 5.80 -4.36 8.72
N VAL A 104 6.88 -4.95 9.22
CA VAL A 104 8.23 -4.41 9.01
C VAL A 104 8.63 -4.50 7.54
N LYS A 105 8.32 -5.60 6.87
CA LYS A 105 8.61 -5.79 5.45
C LYS A 105 7.80 -4.82 4.59
N SER A 106 6.50 -4.67 4.84
CA SER A 106 5.66 -3.72 4.12
C SER A 106 6.07 -2.25 4.35
N LEU A 107 6.54 -1.89 5.54
CA LEU A 107 7.08 -0.55 5.80
C LEU A 107 8.38 -0.29 5.03
N SER A 108 9.25 -1.29 4.87
CA SER A 108 10.44 -1.18 4.03
C SER A 108 10.07 -0.88 2.58
N THR A 109 9.15 -1.65 2.02
CA THR A 109 8.64 -1.45 0.65
C THR A 109 7.93 -0.09 0.50
N ALA A 110 7.14 0.33 1.50
CA ALA A 110 6.49 1.64 1.48
C ALA A 110 7.50 2.80 1.40
N LEU A 111 8.62 2.71 2.10
CA LEU A 111 9.67 3.74 1.99
C LEU A 111 10.26 3.81 0.58
N TRP A 112 10.51 2.67 -0.05
CA TRP A 112 10.96 2.63 -1.44
C TRP A 112 9.90 3.19 -2.38
N SER A 113 8.63 2.84 -2.21
CA SER A 113 7.51 3.38 -2.99
C SER A 113 7.41 4.90 -2.85
N VAL A 114 7.61 5.44 -1.65
CA VAL A 114 7.65 6.91 -1.44
C VAL A 114 8.81 7.56 -2.19
N LEU A 115 10.00 6.95 -2.16
CA LEU A 115 11.17 7.47 -2.91
C LEU A 115 10.92 7.43 -4.43
N PHE A 116 10.40 6.33 -4.96
CA PHE A 116 10.05 6.24 -6.39
C PHE A 116 8.95 7.21 -6.77
N PHE A 117 7.94 7.36 -5.93
CA PHE A 117 6.89 8.35 -6.15
C PHE A 117 7.43 9.79 -6.19
N ALA A 118 8.41 10.12 -5.35
CA ALA A 118 9.08 11.43 -5.40
C ALA A 118 9.78 11.66 -6.75
N VAL A 119 10.42 10.63 -7.31
CA VAL A 119 11.03 10.70 -8.66
C VAL A 119 9.95 10.88 -9.72
N ILE A 120 8.86 10.10 -9.69
CA ILE A 120 7.73 10.20 -10.63
C ILE A 120 7.14 11.62 -10.57
N SER A 121 6.91 12.14 -9.37
CA SER A 121 6.38 13.49 -9.18
C SER A 121 7.33 14.55 -9.73
N GLY A 122 8.65 14.40 -9.52
CA GLY A 122 9.67 15.29 -10.07
C GLY A 122 9.65 15.33 -11.60
N ILE A 123 9.53 14.17 -12.25
CA ILE A 123 9.38 14.06 -13.70
C ILE A 123 8.12 14.79 -14.16
N LEU A 124 6.99 14.57 -13.50
CA LEU A 124 5.72 15.22 -13.86
C LEU A 124 5.80 16.74 -13.74
N PHE A 125 6.43 17.27 -12.69
CA PHE A 125 6.62 18.71 -12.53
C PHE A 125 7.49 19.32 -13.65
N MET A 126 8.51 18.60 -14.12
CA MET A 126 9.33 19.07 -15.24
C MET A 126 8.54 19.16 -16.56
N TYR A 127 7.59 18.24 -16.79
CA TYR A 127 6.83 18.18 -18.04
C TYR A 127 5.56 19.05 -18.04
N THR A 128 4.96 19.32 -16.89
CA THR A 128 3.65 19.99 -16.82
C THR A 128 3.75 21.50 -16.63
N SER A 129 4.95 22.09 -16.55
CA SER A 129 5.19 23.53 -16.27
C SER A 129 4.37 24.09 -15.09
N LEU A 130 3.87 23.22 -14.23
CA LEU A 130 3.09 23.58 -13.06
C LEU A 130 4.03 23.96 -11.92
N ASP A 131 3.73 25.10 -11.26
CA ASP A 131 4.49 25.57 -10.11
C ASP A 131 4.32 24.62 -8.94
N TYR A 132 5.35 23.83 -8.67
CA TYR A 132 5.31 22.86 -7.58
C TYR A 132 5.12 23.53 -6.21
N HIS A 133 5.61 24.78 -6.06
CA HIS A 133 5.38 25.60 -4.86
C HIS A 133 3.89 25.87 -4.61
N VAL A 134 3.11 26.07 -5.67
CA VAL A 134 1.66 26.25 -5.60
C VAL A 134 0.98 24.94 -5.23
N ALA A 135 1.44 23.83 -5.79
CA ALA A 135 0.85 22.51 -5.52
C ALA A 135 1.07 22.02 -4.08
N LEU A 136 2.29 22.16 -3.55
CA LEU A 136 2.63 21.76 -2.18
C LEU A 136 2.21 22.81 -1.15
N GLY A 137 2.26 24.09 -1.48
CA GLY A 137 1.87 25.18 -0.58
C GLY A 137 0.37 25.21 -0.23
N ASN A 138 -0.46 24.60 -1.07
CA ASN A 138 -1.90 24.47 -0.84
C ASN A 138 -2.30 23.21 -0.04
N MET A 139 -1.35 22.31 0.27
CA MET A 139 -1.63 21.13 1.10
C MET A 139 -1.91 21.55 2.54
N GLN A 140 -3.11 21.29 3.00
CA GLN A 140 -3.49 21.52 4.40
C GLN A 140 -3.02 20.35 5.29
N PRO A 141 -2.78 20.59 6.59
CA PRO A 141 -2.47 19.52 7.54
C PRO A 141 -3.53 18.40 7.56
N ARG A 142 -4.77 18.73 7.22
CA ARG A 142 -5.86 17.79 7.05
C ARG A 142 -5.59 16.78 5.92
N ASP A 143 -5.08 17.23 4.79
CA ASP A 143 -4.83 16.38 3.61
C ASP A 143 -3.76 15.34 3.95
N ILE A 144 -2.71 15.76 4.66
CA ILE A 144 -1.67 14.86 5.15
C ILE A 144 -2.26 13.81 6.10
N ALA A 145 -3.14 14.23 7.02
CA ALA A 145 -3.80 13.30 7.93
C ALA A 145 -4.68 12.29 7.19
N VAL A 146 -5.44 12.74 6.17
CA VAL A 146 -6.25 11.85 5.31
C VAL A 146 -5.36 10.83 4.59
N ILE A 147 -4.22 11.25 4.03
CA ILE A 147 -3.25 10.35 3.39
C ILE A 147 -2.75 9.29 4.39
N VAL A 148 -2.35 9.70 5.59
CA VAL A 148 -1.87 8.77 6.62
C VAL A 148 -2.95 7.75 6.98
N PHE A 149 -4.19 8.19 7.23
CA PHE A 149 -5.30 7.29 7.55
C PHE A 149 -5.65 6.37 6.38
N ALA A 150 -5.56 6.86 5.15
CA ALA A 150 -5.75 6.02 3.96
C ALA A 150 -4.69 4.90 3.88
N LEU A 151 -3.43 5.20 4.15
CA LEU A 151 -2.36 4.19 4.19
C LEU A 151 -2.55 3.18 5.35
N VAL A 152 -3.06 3.63 6.50
CA VAL A 152 -3.44 2.73 7.61
C VAL A 152 -4.56 1.77 7.20
N ALA A 153 -5.56 2.22 6.44
CA ALA A 153 -6.58 1.34 5.89
C ALA A 153 -6.00 0.35 4.87
N CYS A 154 -5.06 0.78 4.02
CA CYS A 154 -4.34 -0.10 3.09
C CYS A 154 -3.55 -1.20 3.81
N LEU A 155 -2.94 -0.91 4.97
CA LEU A 155 -2.34 -1.94 5.82
C LEU A 155 -3.37 -2.98 6.28
N GLY A 156 -4.58 -2.56 6.61
CA GLY A 156 -5.69 -3.46 6.93
C GLY A 156 -6.02 -4.41 5.78
N TYR A 157 -6.15 -3.89 4.57
CA TYR A 157 -6.32 -4.72 3.37
C TYR A 157 -5.12 -5.64 3.13
N GLY A 158 -3.91 -5.16 3.36
CA GLY A 158 -2.69 -5.97 3.27
C GLY A 158 -2.73 -7.19 4.20
N TYR A 159 -3.11 -7.01 5.46
CA TYR A 159 -3.31 -8.12 6.40
C TYR A 159 -4.41 -9.07 5.96
N PHE A 160 -5.53 -8.56 5.44
CA PHE A 160 -6.60 -9.39 4.92
C PHE A 160 -6.12 -10.30 3.78
N PHE A 161 -5.45 -9.73 2.78
CA PHE A 161 -4.92 -10.50 1.63
C PHE A 161 -3.76 -11.43 2.02
N ALA A 162 -2.91 -11.03 2.97
CA ALA A 162 -1.90 -11.92 3.53
C ALA A 162 -2.56 -13.13 4.23
N GLY A 163 -3.68 -12.92 4.95
CA GLY A 163 -4.48 -14.00 5.51
C GLY A 163 -5.04 -14.94 4.46
N LEU A 164 -5.57 -14.40 3.35
CA LEU A 164 -6.02 -15.22 2.22
C LEU A 164 -4.87 -16.00 1.59
N SER A 165 -3.67 -15.41 1.50
CA SER A 165 -2.46 -16.09 0.98
C SER A 165 -2.00 -17.25 1.86
N LEU A 166 -2.34 -17.26 3.15
CA LEU A 166 -2.10 -18.43 4.01
C LEU A 166 -2.98 -19.63 3.63
N ILE A 167 -4.20 -19.38 3.18
CA ILE A 167 -5.19 -20.42 2.86
C ILE A 167 -5.10 -20.82 1.40
N PHE A 168 -5.03 -19.84 0.49
CA PHE A 168 -5.08 -20.04 -0.95
C PHE A 168 -3.68 -19.90 -1.58
N ARG A 169 -3.40 -20.70 -2.61
CA ARG A 169 -2.08 -20.68 -3.29
C ARG A 169 -1.88 -19.55 -4.30
N LYS A 170 -2.96 -19.01 -4.87
CA LYS A 170 -2.89 -18.00 -5.95
C LYS A 170 -3.79 -16.81 -5.63
N VAL A 171 -3.33 -15.93 -4.75
CA VAL A 171 -4.04 -14.71 -4.38
C VAL A 171 -3.51 -13.48 -5.14
N SER A 172 -2.32 -13.56 -5.73
CA SER A 172 -1.64 -12.42 -6.37
C SER A 172 -2.49 -11.71 -7.44
N SER A 173 -3.21 -12.47 -8.27
CA SER A 173 -4.10 -11.88 -9.29
C SER A 173 -5.26 -11.09 -8.67
N PHE A 174 -5.83 -11.59 -7.57
CA PHE A 174 -6.87 -10.86 -6.82
C PHE A 174 -6.34 -9.57 -6.22
N VAL A 175 -5.14 -9.60 -5.64
CA VAL A 175 -4.48 -8.43 -5.06
C VAL A 175 -4.25 -7.37 -6.14
N SER A 176 -3.77 -7.78 -7.32
CA SER A 176 -3.54 -6.85 -8.44
C SER A 176 -4.84 -6.21 -8.92
N ILE A 177 -5.89 -7.00 -9.12
CA ILE A 177 -7.22 -6.48 -9.51
C ILE A 177 -7.75 -5.50 -8.45
N PHE A 178 -7.62 -5.85 -7.17
CA PHE A 178 -8.06 -4.98 -6.07
C PHE A 178 -7.28 -3.65 -6.04
N GLY A 179 -5.97 -3.70 -6.29
CA GLY A 179 -5.14 -2.49 -6.41
C GLY A 179 -5.65 -1.54 -7.50
N TYR A 180 -6.02 -2.06 -8.68
CA TYR A 180 -6.61 -1.24 -9.73
C TYR A 180 -8.04 -0.78 -9.40
N LEU A 181 -8.84 -1.58 -8.71
CA LEU A 181 -10.16 -1.14 -8.24
C LEU A 181 -10.05 0.06 -7.29
N ILE A 182 -9.06 0.08 -6.39
CA ILE A 182 -8.78 1.23 -5.53
C ILE A 182 -8.46 2.47 -6.39
N LEU A 183 -7.62 2.34 -7.43
CA LEU A 183 -7.29 3.45 -8.32
C LEU A 183 -8.56 4.02 -8.97
N PHE A 184 -9.30 3.18 -9.68
CA PHE A 184 -10.49 3.64 -10.40
C PHE A 184 -11.55 4.23 -9.46
N ALA A 185 -11.77 3.62 -8.31
CA ALA A 185 -12.78 4.08 -7.37
C ALA A 185 -12.44 5.47 -6.75
N GLN A 186 -11.17 5.85 -6.67
CA GLN A 186 -10.77 7.21 -6.25
C GLN A 186 -11.18 8.28 -7.27
N PHE A 187 -11.30 7.91 -8.53
CA PHE A 187 -11.62 8.82 -9.64
C PHE A 187 -13.09 8.75 -10.08
N ILE A 188 -13.84 7.72 -9.66
CA ILE A 188 -15.29 7.66 -9.95
C ILE A 188 -16.00 8.72 -9.11
N SER A 189 -16.83 9.54 -9.78
CA SER A 189 -17.73 10.46 -9.10
C SER A 189 -18.88 9.66 -8.48
N VAL A 190 -18.81 9.44 -7.19
CA VAL A 190 -19.92 8.89 -6.42
C VAL A 190 -20.73 10.04 -5.88
N ASP A 191 -22.00 10.14 -6.22
CA ASP A 191 -22.86 11.28 -5.85
C ASP A 191 -23.34 11.25 -4.39
N SER A 192 -22.96 10.25 -3.61
CA SER A 192 -23.42 10.07 -2.24
C SER A 192 -22.30 9.94 -1.22
N LYS A 193 -22.35 10.77 -0.17
CA LYS A 193 -21.49 10.69 1.04
C LYS A 193 -21.50 9.32 1.70
N TYR A 194 -22.57 8.57 1.53
CA TYR A 194 -22.85 7.31 2.25
C TYR A 194 -22.77 6.09 1.35
N SER A 195 -22.19 6.21 0.16
CA SER A 195 -22.02 5.02 -0.67
C SER A 195 -20.98 4.08 -0.02
N VAL A 196 -21.23 2.79 -0.10
CA VAL A 196 -20.30 1.75 0.39
C VAL A 196 -18.92 1.93 -0.26
N LEU A 197 -18.85 2.38 -1.51
CA LEU A 197 -17.60 2.65 -2.22
C LEU A 197 -16.79 3.76 -1.57
N THR A 198 -17.43 4.80 -1.03
CA THR A 198 -16.73 5.90 -0.34
C THR A 198 -15.99 5.39 0.91
N PHE A 199 -16.56 4.43 1.63
CA PHE A 199 -15.92 3.84 2.79
C PHE A 199 -14.87 2.79 2.45
N LEU A 200 -15.07 2.04 1.36
CA LEU A 200 -14.13 1.01 0.93
C LEU A 200 -12.85 1.56 0.29
N VAL A 201 -12.87 2.81 -0.20
CA VAL A 201 -11.75 3.39 -0.92
C VAL A 201 -11.09 4.49 -0.12
N PRO A 202 -9.91 4.21 0.45
CA PRO A 202 -9.10 5.23 1.10
C PRO A 202 -8.79 6.36 0.09
N GLY A 203 -8.98 7.60 0.49
CA GLY A 203 -8.74 8.78 -0.35
C GLY A 203 -9.98 9.36 -1.03
N ALA A 204 -11.08 8.61 -1.16
CA ALA A 204 -12.37 9.18 -1.58
C ALA A 204 -12.99 10.08 -0.49
N TRP A 205 -12.47 10.01 0.73
CA TRP A 205 -12.99 10.72 1.90
C TRP A 205 -12.81 12.23 1.82
N ASP A 206 -11.78 12.71 1.14
CA ASP A 206 -11.51 14.13 1.01
C ASP A 206 -12.56 14.84 0.15
N LYS A 207 -12.98 14.22 -0.94
CA LYS A 207 -14.01 14.72 -1.86
C LYS A 207 -15.33 15.06 -1.14
N TYR A 208 -15.68 14.32 -0.09
CA TYR A 208 -16.93 14.48 0.64
C TYR A 208 -16.77 15.26 1.95
N GLN A 209 -15.59 15.80 2.22
CA GLN A 209 -15.28 16.52 3.48
C GLN A 209 -15.68 15.70 4.72
N VAL A 210 -15.45 14.39 4.68
CA VAL A 210 -15.74 13.49 5.81
C VAL A 210 -14.95 13.98 7.03
N PRO A 211 -15.57 14.10 8.21
CA PRO A 211 -14.87 14.52 9.41
C PRO A 211 -13.67 13.63 9.72
N LEU A 212 -12.54 14.22 10.12
CA LEU A 212 -11.27 13.50 10.31
C LEU A 212 -11.37 12.38 11.35
N ASN A 213 -12.20 12.56 12.38
CA ASN A 213 -12.48 11.52 13.38
C ASN A 213 -13.17 10.29 12.77
N VAL A 214 -14.10 10.50 11.83
CA VAL A 214 -14.77 9.39 11.12
C VAL A 214 -13.76 8.67 10.21
N THR A 215 -12.94 9.42 9.48
CA THR A 215 -11.86 8.89 8.64
C THR A 215 -10.89 8.03 9.47
N ALA A 216 -10.45 8.55 10.61
CA ALA A 216 -9.59 7.81 11.54
C ALA A 216 -10.27 6.54 12.08
N GLY A 217 -11.54 6.64 12.48
CA GLY A 217 -12.31 5.51 12.98
C GLY A 217 -12.46 4.39 11.94
N VAL A 218 -12.82 4.76 10.72
CA VAL A 218 -12.96 3.80 9.61
C VAL A 218 -11.63 3.13 9.28
N SER A 219 -10.53 3.89 9.23
CA SER A 219 -9.19 3.34 8.97
C SER A 219 -8.75 2.33 10.02
N LEU A 220 -8.99 2.65 11.30
CA LEU A 220 -8.68 1.75 12.40
C LEU A 220 -9.56 0.50 12.38
N LEU A 221 -10.84 0.63 12.00
CA LEU A 221 -11.72 -0.53 11.81
C LEU A 221 -11.20 -1.46 10.70
N PHE A 222 -10.77 -0.92 9.56
CA PHE A 222 -10.17 -1.73 8.50
C PHE A 222 -8.88 -2.42 8.95
N LEU A 223 -8.01 -1.70 9.68
CA LEU A 223 -6.78 -2.28 10.21
C LEU A 223 -7.08 -3.43 11.18
N LEU A 224 -8.02 -3.23 12.11
CA LEU A 224 -8.43 -4.25 13.08
C LEU A 224 -9.09 -5.45 12.40
N ALA A 225 -10.01 -5.21 11.46
CA ALA A 225 -10.68 -6.28 10.72
C ALA A 225 -9.69 -7.10 9.89
N GLY A 226 -8.74 -6.44 9.20
CA GLY A 226 -7.69 -7.11 8.46
C GLY A 226 -6.77 -7.94 9.36
N TRP A 227 -6.31 -7.36 10.47
CA TRP A 227 -5.48 -8.05 11.45
C TRP A 227 -6.19 -9.25 12.09
N LEU A 228 -7.47 -9.12 12.45
CA LEU A 228 -8.27 -10.23 12.95
C LEU A 228 -8.45 -11.33 11.92
N SER A 229 -8.75 -10.95 10.66
CA SER A 229 -8.86 -11.89 9.56
C SER A 229 -7.56 -12.67 9.35
N PHE A 230 -6.40 -11.99 9.37
CA PHE A 230 -5.09 -12.61 9.29
C PHE A 230 -4.85 -13.59 10.44
N SER A 231 -5.14 -13.19 11.68
CA SER A 231 -4.95 -14.02 12.87
C SER A 231 -5.84 -15.28 12.86
N VAL A 232 -7.07 -15.17 12.34
CA VAL A 232 -7.97 -16.30 12.13
C VAL A 232 -7.44 -17.24 11.04
N SER A 233 -7.02 -16.67 9.90
CA SER A 233 -6.44 -17.43 8.78
C SER A 233 -5.18 -18.18 9.20
N LEU A 234 -4.33 -17.57 10.02
CA LEU A 234 -3.12 -18.19 10.56
C LEU A 234 -3.48 -19.40 11.45
N LYS A 235 -4.46 -19.25 12.34
CA LYS A 235 -4.94 -20.36 13.18
C LYS A 235 -5.55 -21.50 12.37
N LEU A 236 -6.32 -21.19 11.33
CA LEU A 236 -6.91 -22.19 10.45
C LEU A 236 -5.85 -22.93 9.64
N SER A 237 -4.88 -22.20 9.09
CA SER A 237 -3.78 -22.75 8.30
C SER A 237 -2.89 -23.68 9.13
N THR A 238 -2.57 -23.31 10.38
CA THR A 238 -1.77 -24.15 11.28
C THR A 238 -2.52 -25.41 11.71
N LYS A 239 -3.82 -25.33 12.00
CA LYS A 239 -4.65 -26.50 12.37
C LYS A 239 -4.95 -27.42 11.18
N GLY A 240 -5.20 -26.86 10.01
CA GLY A 240 -5.53 -27.61 8.80
C GLY A 240 -4.33 -28.24 8.08
N GLY A 241 -3.11 -28.04 8.56
CA GLY A 241 -1.89 -28.55 7.94
C GLY A 241 -1.54 -27.90 6.59
N THR A 242 -2.30 -26.91 6.15
CA THR A 242 -2.02 -26.16 4.90
C THR A 242 -0.80 -25.26 5.04
N PHE A 243 -0.45 -24.89 6.26
CA PHE A 243 0.75 -24.12 6.60
C PHE A 243 2.04 -24.90 6.26
N TRP A 244 2.01 -26.24 6.41
CA TRP A 244 3.15 -27.14 6.24
C TRP A 244 3.23 -27.79 4.85
N ARG A 245 2.23 -27.60 4.01
CA ARG A 245 2.19 -28.13 2.64
C ARG A 245 2.66 -27.04 1.66
N ALA A 246 3.97 -26.93 1.47
CA ALA A 246 4.55 -26.15 0.41
C ALA A 246 4.30 -26.80 -0.96
#